data_df0d3acfb3bf2de6f09d329a08a0fa02
#
_entry.id   df0d3acfb3bf2de6f09d329a08a0fa02
#
_cell.length_a   1.000
_cell.length_b   1.000
_cell.length_c   1.000
_cell.angle_alpha   90.00
_cell.angle_beta   90.00
_cell.angle_gamma   90.00
#
_symmetry.space_group_name_H-M   'P 1'
#
loop_
_entity.id
_entity.type
_entity.pdbx_description
1 polymer ?
#
loop_
_entity_poly.entity_id
_entity_poly.type
_entity_poly.pdbx_seq_one_letter_code
_entity_poly.pdbx_strand_id
1 'polypeptide(L)'
;HPRVRRQRQMCIRDSHCMEREDVRTMCGWVITKPKDLPESEERRFFRLCYDFLAQRYGERNVVAAEVHKDESGEAHLHFYFVPVAQYTPSQHMVNVVRYFEEHPHEANISKVARELGTSRKTVLRYRNKTASDIPDGKVCAYEVLNRKELLSFHGDLKLWLLQNGLDANVNSGITVEQGGNRTVAELKQEREQQREQQHTTTHEHEF
;
A
#
# COMPACT_ATOMS: atom_id res chain seq x y z
N HIS A 1 -10.92 -13.35 1.19
CA HIS A 1 -11.04 -14.03 -0.10
C HIS A 1 -9.76 -14.84 -0.41
N PRO A 2 -9.81 -16.11 -0.90
CA PRO A 2 -8.63 -16.96 -1.11
C PRO A 2 -7.60 -16.35 -2.07
N ARG A 3 -8.03 -15.63 -3.12
CA ARG A 3 -7.13 -14.95 -4.07
C ARG A 3 -6.31 -13.85 -3.40
N VAL A 4 -6.95 -13.01 -2.58
CA VAL A 4 -6.30 -11.92 -1.82
C VAL A 4 -5.22 -12.47 -0.90
N ARG A 5 -5.51 -13.55 -0.17
CA ARG A 5 -4.55 -14.23 0.71
C ARG A 5 -3.36 -14.79 -0.08
N ARG A 6 -3.63 -15.43 -1.23
CA ARG A 6 -2.59 -16.01 -2.08
C ARG A 6 -1.67 -14.94 -2.66
N GLN A 7 -2.24 -13.86 -3.23
CA GLN A 7 -1.46 -12.75 -3.79
C GLN A 7 -0.56 -12.11 -2.74
N ARG A 8 -1.10 -11.78 -1.56
CA ARG A 8 -0.31 -11.24 -0.45
C ARG A 8 0.82 -12.17 -0.05
N GLN A 9 0.57 -13.47 0.07
CA GLN A 9 1.59 -14.46 0.43
C GLN A 9 2.69 -14.57 -0.63
N MET A 10 2.36 -14.47 -1.92
CA MET A 10 3.36 -14.48 -2.99
C MET A 10 4.28 -13.27 -2.90
N CYS A 11 3.72 -12.05 -2.84
CA CYS A 11 4.52 -10.83 -2.74
C CYS A 11 5.42 -10.80 -1.50
N ILE A 12 4.92 -11.28 -0.33
CA ILE A 12 5.71 -11.36 0.90
C ILE A 12 6.82 -12.40 0.77
N ARG A 13 6.58 -13.53 0.10
CA ARG A 13 7.56 -14.61 -0.06
C ARG A 13 8.73 -14.20 -0.96
N ASP A 14 8.44 -13.42 -2.02
CA ASP A 14 9.43 -12.95 -2.98
C ASP A 14 10.20 -11.72 -2.49
N SER A 15 9.77 -11.14 -1.35
CA SER A 15 10.40 -9.97 -0.72
C SER A 15 11.00 -10.32 0.63
N HIS A 16 12.02 -9.57 1.06
CA HIS A 16 12.51 -9.66 2.42
C HIS A 16 11.46 -9.11 3.39
N CYS A 17 10.87 -9.97 4.20
CA CYS A 17 9.93 -9.59 5.25
C CYS A 17 10.48 -9.99 6.62
N MET A 18 10.51 -9.04 7.56
CA MET A 18 10.91 -9.32 8.94
C MET A 18 9.75 -10.02 9.66
N GLU A 19 10.06 -11.12 10.36
CA GLU A 19 9.10 -11.86 11.21
C GLU A 19 8.90 -11.15 12.56
N ARG A 20 8.19 -9.99 12.51
CA ARG A 20 7.86 -9.18 13.70
C ARG A 20 6.38 -8.81 13.63
N GLU A 21 5.72 -8.74 14.78
CA GLU A 21 4.27 -8.43 14.88
C GLU A 21 3.93 -7.01 14.41
N ASP A 22 4.87 -6.07 14.51
CA ASP A 22 4.69 -4.67 14.11
C ASP A 22 4.89 -4.41 12.60
N VAL A 23 5.27 -5.42 11.82
CA VAL A 23 5.43 -5.29 10.37
C VAL A 23 4.07 -5.22 9.67
N ARG A 24 3.81 -4.07 9.05
CA ARG A 24 2.62 -3.86 8.24
C ARG A 24 2.84 -4.46 6.85
N THR A 25 2.22 -5.60 6.61
CA THR A 25 2.35 -6.36 5.35
C THR A 25 1.33 -5.99 4.29
N MET A 26 0.39 -5.12 4.62
CA MET A 26 -0.62 -4.60 3.70
C MET A 26 -0.93 -3.15 4.02
N CYS A 27 -1.03 -2.32 3.00
CA CYS A 27 -1.48 -0.94 3.06
C CYS A 27 -2.63 -0.73 2.09
N GLY A 28 -3.39 0.34 2.27
CA GLY A 28 -4.49 0.67 1.39
C GLY A 28 -4.68 2.17 1.20
N TRP A 29 -5.21 2.52 0.04
CA TRP A 29 -5.73 3.83 -0.29
C TRP A 29 -7.23 3.77 -0.47
N VAL A 30 -7.91 4.84 -0.06
CA VAL A 30 -9.31 5.08 -0.39
C VAL A 30 -9.36 6.36 -1.21
N ILE A 31 -9.86 6.27 -2.43
CA ILE A 31 -10.01 7.42 -3.33
C ILE A 31 -11.49 7.59 -3.62
N THR A 32 -12.06 8.68 -3.11
CA THR A 32 -13.47 9.03 -3.30
C THR A 32 -13.63 9.82 -4.60
N LYS A 33 -14.71 9.55 -5.33
CA LYS A 33 -15.09 10.31 -6.52
C LYS A 33 -15.38 11.77 -6.13
N PRO A 34 -14.81 12.75 -6.82
CA PRO A 34 -15.19 14.16 -6.62
C PRO A 34 -16.68 14.39 -6.94
N LYS A 35 -17.35 15.20 -6.12
CA LYS A 35 -18.79 15.49 -6.28
C LYS A 35 -19.13 16.21 -7.58
N ASP A 36 -18.20 17.01 -8.08
CA ASP A 36 -18.29 17.77 -9.32
C ASP A 36 -17.98 16.97 -10.58
N LEU A 37 -17.51 15.71 -10.41
CA LEU A 37 -17.22 14.82 -11.54
C LEU A 37 -18.52 14.22 -12.10
N PRO A 38 -18.78 14.40 -13.44
CA PRO A 38 -19.92 13.79 -14.10
C PRO A 38 -19.95 12.25 -13.92
N GLU A 39 -21.12 11.68 -13.79
CA GLU A 39 -21.30 10.22 -13.61
C GLU A 39 -20.79 9.43 -14.83
N SER A 40 -20.88 10.00 -16.02
CA SER A 40 -20.32 9.44 -17.26
C SER A 40 -18.82 9.22 -17.21
N GLU A 41 -18.09 10.03 -16.42
CA GLU A 41 -16.64 9.95 -16.27
C GLU A 41 -16.20 9.08 -15.07
N GLU A 42 -17.13 8.60 -14.24
CA GLU A 42 -16.83 7.85 -13.03
C GLU A 42 -15.98 6.60 -13.30
N ARG A 43 -16.38 5.80 -14.28
CA ARG A 43 -15.65 4.56 -14.63
C ARG A 43 -14.22 4.87 -15.09
N ARG A 44 -14.06 5.92 -15.87
CA ARG A 44 -12.76 6.39 -16.37
C ARG A 44 -11.90 6.90 -15.23
N PHE A 45 -12.48 7.66 -14.31
CA PHE A 45 -11.79 8.16 -13.11
C PHE A 45 -11.22 7.03 -12.28
N PHE A 46 -12.03 6.04 -11.88
CA PHE A 46 -11.55 4.93 -11.07
C PHE A 46 -10.53 4.06 -11.80
N ARG A 47 -10.65 3.90 -13.12
CA ARG A 47 -9.65 3.21 -13.91
C ARG A 47 -8.30 3.93 -13.88
N LEU A 48 -8.29 5.22 -14.10
CA LEU A 48 -7.07 6.04 -14.04
C LEU A 48 -6.46 6.07 -12.63
N CYS A 49 -7.29 6.11 -11.59
CA CYS A 49 -6.82 6.01 -10.20
C CYS A 49 -6.15 4.65 -9.94
N TYR A 50 -6.74 3.55 -10.42
CA TYR A 50 -6.14 2.24 -10.32
C TYR A 50 -4.80 2.17 -11.06
N ASP A 51 -4.74 2.63 -12.30
CA ASP A 51 -3.53 2.60 -13.13
C ASP A 51 -2.40 3.44 -12.49
N PHE A 52 -2.73 4.60 -11.92
CA PHE A 52 -1.81 5.42 -11.14
C PHE A 52 -1.23 4.68 -9.93
N LEU A 53 -2.11 4.07 -9.12
CA LEU A 53 -1.69 3.35 -7.92
C LEU A 53 -0.90 2.09 -8.24
N ALA A 54 -1.32 1.33 -9.25
CA ALA A 54 -0.63 0.13 -9.70
C ALA A 54 0.77 0.45 -10.26
N GLN A 55 0.92 1.54 -11.01
CA GLN A 55 2.22 2.00 -11.47
C GLN A 55 3.10 2.48 -10.31
N ARG A 56 2.53 3.22 -9.36
CA ARG A 56 3.25 3.84 -8.24
C ARG A 56 3.78 2.82 -7.23
N TYR A 57 2.98 1.81 -6.89
CA TYR A 57 3.33 0.82 -5.87
C TYR A 57 3.70 -0.56 -6.44
N GLY A 58 3.67 -0.70 -7.75
CA GLY A 58 3.95 -1.93 -8.48
C GLY A 58 2.72 -2.82 -8.65
N GLU A 59 2.34 -3.09 -9.90
CA GLU A 59 1.16 -3.90 -10.22
C GLU A 59 1.21 -5.30 -9.59
N ARG A 60 2.39 -5.92 -9.54
CA ARG A 60 2.60 -7.22 -8.88
C ARG A 60 2.29 -7.22 -7.38
N ASN A 61 2.36 -6.05 -6.74
CA ASN A 61 2.12 -5.88 -5.30
C ASN A 61 0.64 -5.63 -4.97
N VAL A 62 -0.21 -5.42 -5.98
CA VAL A 62 -1.64 -5.19 -5.79
C VAL A 62 -2.31 -6.45 -5.25
N VAL A 63 -3.03 -6.31 -4.15
CA VAL A 63 -3.74 -7.40 -3.47
C VAL A 63 -5.21 -7.43 -3.87
N ALA A 64 -5.85 -6.26 -3.88
CA ALA A 64 -7.24 -6.07 -4.29
C ALA A 64 -7.48 -4.61 -4.67
N ALA A 65 -8.44 -4.39 -5.56
CA ALA A 65 -8.95 -3.07 -5.89
C ALA A 65 -10.45 -3.19 -6.19
N GLU A 66 -11.28 -2.49 -5.44
CA GLU A 66 -12.74 -2.61 -5.51
C GLU A 66 -13.37 -1.22 -5.41
N VAL A 67 -14.38 -0.96 -6.25
CA VAL A 67 -15.16 0.28 -6.21
C VAL A 67 -16.47 0.01 -5.49
N HIS A 68 -16.71 0.75 -4.40
CA HIS A 68 -17.93 0.68 -3.62
C HIS A 68 -18.87 1.84 -4.01
N LYS A 69 -20.15 1.52 -4.19
CA LYS A 69 -21.21 2.46 -4.57
C LYS A 69 -22.45 2.36 -3.67
N ASP A 70 -22.51 1.31 -2.86
CA ASP A 70 -23.64 0.91 -2.02
C ASP A 70 -23.55 1.46 -0.60
N GLU A 71 -22.42 2.09 -0.26
CA GLU A 71 -22.26 2.74 1.04
C GLU A 71 -22.85 4.16 1.03
N SER A 72 -23.26 4.64 2.22
CA SER A 72 -23.78 6.00 2.38
C SER A 72 -22.68 7.04 2.12
N GLY A 73 -22.51 7.48 0.88
CA GLY A 73 -21.49 8.46 0.47
C GLY A 73 -21.27 8.42 -1.04
N GLU A 74 -20.27 9.16 -1.48
CA GLU A 74 -19.84 9.11 -2.87
C GLU A 74 -19.14 7.77 -3.17
N ALA A 75 -19.25 7.32 -4.42
CA ALA A 75 -18.52 6.15 -4.88
C ALA A 75 -17.02 6.29 -4.59
N HIS A 76 -16.38 5.22 -4.14
CA HIS A 76 -14.96 5.26 -3.78
C HIS A 76 -14.25 3.95 -4.11
N LEU A 77 -12.95 4.09 -4.46
CA LEU A 77 -12.06 2.99 -4.75
C LEU A 77 -11.30 2.61 -3.48
N HIS A 78 -11.40 1.36 -3.06
CA HIS A 78 -10.47 0.73 -2.14
C HIS A 78 -9.36 0.04 -2.92
N PHE A 79 -8.11 0.41 -2.65
CA PHE A 79 -6.94 -0.17 -3.28
C PHE A 79 -5.99 -0.70 -2.22
N TYR A 80 -5.72 -1.99 -2.21
CA TYR A 80 -4.86 -2.67 -1.24
C TYR A 80 -3.62 -3.24 -1.91
N PHE A 81 -2.46 -3.06 -1.27
CA PHE A 81 -1.19 -3.52 -1.80
C PHE A 81 -0.20 -3.93 -0.70
N VAL A 82 0.79 -4.75 -1.06
CA VAL A 82 1.94 -5.05 -0.22
C VAL A 82 2.98 -3.93 -0.39
N PRO A 83 3.38 -3.22 0.68
CA PRO A 83 4.33 -2.11 0.59
C PRO A 83 5.76 -2.62 0.42
N VAL A 84 6.18 -2.88 -0.82
CA VAL A 84 7.52 -3.35 -1.15
C VAL A 84 8.43 -2.17 -1.47
N ALA A 85 9.42 -1.93 -0.60
CA ALA A 85 10.49 -0.96 -0.80
C ALA A 85 11.70 -1.61 -1.47
N GLN A 86 12.60 -0.79 -1.98
CA GLN A 86 13.89 -1.25 -2.49
C GLN A 86 14.68 -1.97 -1.39
N TYR A 87 15.33 -3.07 -1.73
CA TYR A 87 16.16 -3.83 -0.82
C TYR A 87 17.57 -3.98 -1.39
N THR A 88 18.56 -3.64 -0.59
CA THR A 88 19.95 -3.91 -0.90
C THR A 88 20.41 -5.06 0.00
N PRO A 89 20.66 -6.24 -0.55
CA PRO A 89 21.15 -7.37 0.23
C PRO A 89 22.52 -7.04 0.83
N SER A 90 22.80 -7.56 2.03
CA SER A 90 24.11 -7.35 2.65
C SER A 90 25.19 -8.02 1.80
N GLN A 91 26.37 -7.38 1.71
CA GLN A 91 27.50 -7.94 0.98
C GLN A 91 27.88 -9.34 1.49
N HIS A 92 27.75 -9.59 2.80
CA HIS A 92 28.01 -10.91 3.36
C HIS A 92 27.03 -11.98 2.83
N MET A 93 25.74 -11.64 2.63
CA MET A 93 24.78 -12.56 2.03
C MET A 93 25.20 -12.90 0.60
N VAL A 94 25.45 -11.88 -0.20
CA VAL A 94 25.84 -12.04 -1.61
C VAL A 94 27.13 -12.89 -1.73
N ASN A 95 28.15 -12.59 -0.92
CA ASN A 95 29.40 -13.31 -0.94
C ASN A 95 29.25 -14.78 -0.53
N VAL A 96 28.44 -15.08 0.49
CA VAL A 96 28.19 -16.47 0.92
C VAL A 96 27.44 -17.25 -0.16
N VAL A 97 26.39 -16.66 -0.74
CA VAL A 97 25.63 -17.32 -1.81
C VAL A 97 26.54 -17.63 -2.99
N ARG A 98 27.28 -16.65 -3.50
CA ARG A 98 28.23 -16.84 -4.60
C ARG A 98 29.28 -17.91 -4.29
N TYR A 99 29.85 -17.90 -3.08
CA TYR A 99 30.84 -18.89 -2.68
C TYR A 99 30.31 -20.31 -2.80
N PHE A 100 29.09 -20.59 -2.36
CA PHE A 100 28.51 -21.94 -2.44
C PHE A 100 27.99 -22.30 -3.83
N GLU A 101 27.68 -21.35 -4.68
CA GLU A 101 27.44 -21.61 -6.10
C GLU A 101 28.72 -22.07 -6.82
N GLU A 102 29.87 -21.46 -6.49
CA GLU A 102 31.19 -21.84 -7.01
C GLU A 102 31.77 -23.10 -6.37
N HIS A 103 31.40 -23.38 -5.09
CA HIS A 103 31.95 -24.47 -4.29
C HIS A 103 30.82 -25.33 -3.65
N PRO A 104 29.99 -26.02 -4.45
CA PRO A 104 28.77 -26.68 -3.94
C PRO A 104 29.02 -27.81 -2.92
N HIS A 105 30.24 -28.37 -2.89
CA HIS A 105 30.61 -29.46 -2.00
C HIS A 105 31.42 -29.02 -0.77
N GLU A 106 31.62 -27.70 -0.58
CA GLU A 106 32.38 -27.22 0.60
C GLU A 106 31.54 -27.41 1.89
N ALA A 107 32.09 -28.19 2.82
CA ALA A 107 31.45 -28.52 4.09
C ALA A 107 32.03 -27.73 5.28
N ASN A 108 33.22 -27.15 5.15
CA ASN A 108 33.92 -26.49 6.24
C ASN A 108 33.44 -25.04 6.44
N ILE A 109 32.38 -24.86 7.21
CA ILE A 109 31.77 -23.57 7.52
C ILE A 109 32.76 -22.59 8.19
N SER A 110 33.70 -23.12 9.01
CA SER A 110 34.69 -22.27 9.70
C SER A 110 35.73 -21.71 8.73
N LYS A 111 36.12 -22.49 7.72
CA LYS A 111 36.98 -22.06 6.64
C LYS A 111 36.32 -20.94 5.82
N VAL A 112 35.07 -21.19 5.35
CA VAL A 112 34.30 -20.21 4.58
C VAL A 112 34.09 -18.90 5.35
N ALA A 113 33.74 -18.98 6.63
CA ALA A 113 33.55 -17.82 7.47
C ALA A 113 34.84 -16.94 7.57
N ARG A 114 35.99 -17.59 7.67
CA ARG A 114 37.32 -16.91 7.72
C ARG A 114 37.66 -16.28 6.37
N GLU A 115 37.51 -17.01 5.27
CA GLU A 115 37.79 -16.54 3.91
C GLU A 115 36.92 -15.34 3.52
N LEU A 116 35.65 -15.36 3.90
CA LEU A 116 34.69 -14.28 3.58
C LEU A 116 34.63 -13.17 4.65
N GLY A 117 35.47 -13.22 5.70
CA GLY A 117 35.48 -12.21 6.76
C GLY A 117 34.12 -12.07 7.47
N THR A 118 33.40 -13.18 7.65
CA THR A 118 32.05 -13.17 8.25
C THR A 118 31.90 -14.19 9.38
N SER A 119 30.75 -14.21 10.05
CA SER A 119 30.48 -15.16 11.11
C SER A 119 30.00 -16.53 10.58
N ARG A 120 30.31 -17.62 11.33
CA ARG A 120 29.76 -18.95 11.04
C ARG A 120 28.22 -18.95 10.98
N LYS A 121 27.57 -18.13 11.83
CA LYS A 121 26.11 -18.00 11.86
C LYS A 121 25.60 -17.40 10.54
N THR A 122 26.30 -16.44 9.97
CA THR A 122 25.98 -15.84 8.66
C THR A 122 26.14 -16.87 7.55
N VAL A 123 27.24 -17.63 7.55
CA VAL A 123 27.46 -18.68 6.54
C VAL A 123 26.36 -19.75 6.63
N LEU A 124 26.04 -20.25 7.83
CA LEU A 124 24.97 -21.24 8.01
C LEU A 124 23.60 -20.73 7.56
N ARG A 125 23.33 -19.42 7.75
CA ARG A 125 22.07 -18.80 7.32
C ARG A 125 21.88 -18.82 5.81
N TYR A 126 22.94 -18.63 5.05
CA TYR A 126 22.87 -18.40 3.61
C TYR A 126 23.47 -19.53 2.75
N ARG A 127 24.08 -20.57 3.35
CA ARG A 127 24.76 -21.66 2.62
C ARG A 127 23.89 -22.42 1.63
N ASN A 128 22.59 -22.52 1.91
CA ASN A 128 21.65 -23.24 1.06
C ASN A 128 20.79 -22.29 0.20
N LYS A 129 21.17 -21.02 0.12
CA LYS A 129 20.54 -20.02 -0.72
C LYS A 129 21.25 -19.97 -2.08
N THR A 130 20.47 -19.63 -3.12
CA THR A 130 20.95 -19.37 -4.47
C THR A 130 20.80 -17.89 -4.82
N ALA A 131 21.33 -17.44 -5.94
CA ALA A 131 21.13 -16.06 -6.39
C ALA A 131 19.64 -15.70 -6.55
N SER A 132 18.81 -16.67 -6.95
CA SER A 132 17.35 -16.49 -7.06
C SER A 132 16.61 -16.34 -5.72
N ASP A 133 17.25 -16.73 -4.61
CA ASP A 133 16.70 -16.56 -3.26
C ASP A 133 17.06 -15.20 -2.64
N ILE A 134 17.84 -14.37 -3.34
CA ILE A 134 18.15 -13.01 -2.89
C ILE A 134 16.96 -12.13 -3.26
N PRO A 135 16.24 -11.55 -2.26
CA PRO A 135 15.08 -10.73 -2.56
C PRO A 135 15.50 -9.42 -3.24
N ASP A 136 14.72 -8.95 -4.19
CA ASP A 136 14.87 -7.68 -4.89
C ASP A 136 14.13 -6.52 -4.18
N GLY A 137 13.29 -6.84 -3.20
CA GLY A 137 12.53 -5.90 -2.41
C GLY A 137 12.41 -6.30 -0.95
N LYS A 138 11.98 -5.38 -0.10
CA LYS A 138 11.61 -5.63 1.31
C LYS A 138 10.23 -5.08 1.62
N VAL A 139 9.47 -5.79 2.44
CA VAL A 139 8.18 -5.30 2.93
C VAL A 139 8.45 -4.25 4.01
N CYS A 140 8.18 -2.99 3.71
CA CYS A 140 8.41 -1.88 4.63
C CYS A 140 7.44 -0.71 4.36
N ALA A 141 6.31 -0.69 5.05
CA ALA A 141 5.30 0.36 4.90
C ALA A 141 5.84 1.76 5.19
N TYR A 142 6.74 1.91 6.17
CA TYR A 142 7.32 3.20 6.54
C TYR A 142 8.18 3.82 5.43
N GLU A 143 8.90 3.00 4.66
CA GLU A 143 9.71 3.50 3.55
C GLU A 143 8.87 3.82 2.31
N VAL A 144 7.83 3.02 2.06
CA VAL A 144 6.93 3.20 0.92
C VAL A 144 5.97 4.36 1.14
N LEU A 145 5.32 4.42 2.32
CA LEU A 145 4.35 5.46 2.69
C LEU A 145 4.99 6.45 3.68
N ASN A 146 6.15 7.01 3.31
CA ASN A 146 6.81 8.04 4.10
C ASN A 146 6.11 9.39 3.96
N ARG A 147 6.53 10.38 4.79
CA ARG A 147 5.92 11.72 4.79
C ARG A 147 5.97 12.42 3.44
N LYS A 148 7.06 12.26 2.68
CA LYS A 148 7.20 12.89 1.35
C LYS A 148 6.18 12.31 0.39
N GLU A 149 6.03 10.98 0.40
CA GLU A 149 5.04 10.25 -0.38
C GLU A 149 3.62 10.73 -0.12
N LEU A 150 3.25 10.84 1.17
CA LEU A 150 1.91 11.29 1.57
C LEU A 150 1.63 12.75 1.17
N LEU A 151 2.65 13.62 1.24
CA LEU A 151 2.51 15.03 0.87
C LEU A 151 2.38 15.24 -0.66
N SER A 152 3.07 14.44 -1.46
CA SER A 152 3.04 14.57 -2.93
C SER A 152 1.84 13.87 -3.57
N PHE A 153 1.22 12.91 -2.90
CA PHE A 153 0.23 12.00 -3.45
C PHE A 153 -0.90 12.68 -4.22
N HIS A 154 -1.57 13.65 -3.61
CA HIS A 154 -2.72 14.33 -4.23
C HIS A 154 -2.30 15.16 -5.45
N GLY A 155 -1.15 15.86 -5.37
CA GLY A 155 -0.61 16.63 -6.47
C GLY A 155 -0.24 15.75 -7.66
N ASP A 156 0.42 14.62 -7.39
CA ASP A 156 0.83 13.66 -8.41
C ASP A 156 -0.38 12.98 -9.06
N LEU A 157 -1.40 12.61 -8.27
CA LEU A 157 -2.65 12.05 -8.78
C LEU A 157 -3.39 13.04 -9.67
N LYS A 158 -3.49 14.31 -9.26
CA LYS A 158 -4.12 15.36 -10.09
C LYS A 158 -3.39 15.53 -11.42
N LEU A 159 -2.07 15.60 -11.38
CA LEU A 159 -1.25 15.71 -12.58
C LEU A 159 -1.45 14.52 -13.52
N TRP A 160 -1.46 13.30 -12.97
CA TRP A 160 -1.72 12.08 -13.72
C TRP A 160 -3.09 12.11 -14.43
N LEU A 161 -4.14 12.48 -13.70
CA LEU A 161 -5.50 12.59 -14.26
C LEU A 161 -5.54 13.62 -15.41
N LEU A 162 -4.95 14.80 -15.21
CA LEU A 162 -4.86 15.84 -16.25
C LEU A 162 -4.09 15.37 -17.49
N GLN A 163 -2.96 14.70 -17.32
CA GLN A 163 -2.17 14.13 -18.41
C GLN A 163 -2.95 13.08 -19.22
N ASN A 164 -3.90 12.40 -18.57
CA ASN A 164 -4.79 11.46 -19.22
C ASN A 164 -6.13 12.07 -19.66
N GLY A 165 -6.21 13.41 -19.72
CA GLY A 165 -7.35 14.15 -20.26
C GLY A 165 -8.59 14.12 -19.35
N LEU A 166 -8.41 13.98 -18.03
CA LEU A 166 -9.47 14.07 -17.03
C LEU A 166 -9.15 15.15 -16.00
N ASP A 167 -9.89 16.25 -16.02
CA ASP A 167 -9.80 17.26 -14.98
C ASP A 167 -10.75 16.91 -13.84
N ALA A 168 -10.20 16.45 -12.73
CA ALA A 168 -10.93 16.07 -11.53
C ALA A 168 -10.31 16.72 -10.29
N ASN A 169 -11.15 17.24 -9.41
CA ASN A 169 -10.68 17.88 -8.19
C ASN A 169 -10.41 16.88 -7.07
N VAL A 170 -9.21 16.29 -7.07
CA VAL A 170 -8.77 15.32 -6.06
C VAL A 170 -8.12 15.94 -4.81
N ASN A 171 -8.00 17.27 -4.78
CA ASN A 171 -7.38 18.02 -3.67
C ASN A 171 -8.39 18.50 -2.61
N SER A 172 -9.64 18.07 -2.70
CA SER A 172 -10.71 18.49 -1.79
C SER A 172 -10.66 17.82 -0.40
N GLY A 173 -9.46 17.50 0.09
CA GLY A 173 -9.29 17.09 1.47
C GLY A 173 -9.77 18.20 2.41
N ILE A 174 -10.58 17.84 3.42
CA ILE A 174 -10.97 18.76 4.49
C ILE A 174 -9.70 19.20 5.21
N THR A 175 -9.32 20.46 5.03
CA THR A 175 -8.15 21.04 5.69
C THR A 175 -8.43 21.23 7.17
N VAL A 176 -7.38 21.41 7.99
CA VAL A 176 -7.53 21.72 9.42
C VAL A 176 -8.37 23.00 9.61
N GLU A 177 -8.27 23.97 8.68
CA GLU A 177 -9.08 25.20 8.65
C GLU A 177 -10.57 24.93 8.40
N GLN A 178 -10.92 23.82 7.77
CA GLN A 178 -12.30 23.37 7.52
C GLN A 178 -12.80 22.35 8.55
N GLY A 179 -12.13 22.22 9.70
CA GLY A 179 -12.51 21.31 10.77
C GLY A 179 -11.77 19.98 10.82
N GLY A 180 -10.82 19.74 9.90
CA GLY A 180 -9.99 18.53 9.90
C GLY A 180 -10.77 17.23 9.55
N ASN A 181 -10.06 16.10 9.60
CA ASN A 181 -10.68 14.79 9.42
C ASN A 181 -11.51 14.42 10.65
N ARG A 182 -12.82 14.29 10.47
CA ARG A 182 -13.73 13.82 11.52
C ARG A 182 -13.72 12.31 11.61
N THR A 183 -13.85 11.78 12.81
CA THR A 183 -13.99 10.34 13.04
C THR A 183 -15.36 9.85 12.55
N VAL A 184 -15.45 8.55 12.23
CA VAL A 184 -16.74 7.91 11.84
C VAL A 184 -17.79 8.08 12.96
N ALA A 185 -17.37 8.12 14.23
CA ALA A 185 -18.25 8.32 15.36
C ALA A 185 -18.85 9.74 15.37
N GLU A 186 -18.04 10.78 15.14
CA GLU A 186 -18.48 12.18 15.04
C GLU A 186 -19.45 12.38 13.86
N LEU A 187 -19.15 11.77 12.69
CA LEU A 187 -20.05 11.83 11.53
C LEU A 187 -21.39 11.13 11.77
N LYS A 188 -21.41 10.03 12.52
CA LYS A 188 -22.65 9.35 12.91
C LYS A 188 -23.48 10.20 13.87
N GLN A 189 -22.87 10.80 14.87
CA GLN A 189 -23.54 11.68 15.82
C GLN A 189 -24.16 12.90 15.14
N GLU A 190 -23.43 13.55 14.23
CA GLU A 190 -23.98 14.67 13.46
C GLU A 190 -25.18 14.28 12.60
N ARG A 191 -25.14 13.11 11.94
CA ARG A 191 -26.27 12.61 11.14
C ARG A 191 -27.48 12.30 12.00
N GLU A 192 -27.29 11.79 13.20
CA GLU A 192 -28.35 11.50 14.16
C GLU A 192 -28.99 12.80 14.66
N GLN A 193 -28.17 13.79 15.03
CA GLN A 193 -28.64 15.13 15.41
C GLN A 193 -29.40 15.84 14.26
N GLN A 194 -28.93 15.75 13.03
CA GLN A 194 -29.62 16.30 11.87
C GLN A 194 -30.96 15.62 11.60
N ARG A 195 -31.06 14.31 11.81
CA ARG A 195 -32.33 13.57 11.71
C ARG A 195 -33.32 13.98 12.79
N GLU A 196 -32.87 14.14 14.02
CA GLU A 196 -33.71 14.60 15.15
C GLU A 196 -34.23 16.03 14.91
N GLN A 197 -33.38 16.93 14.40
CA GLN A 197 -33.78 18.30 14.06
C GLN A 197 -34.80 18.34 12.92
N GLN A 198 -34.66 17.49 11.89
CA GLN A 198 -35.62 17.39 10.80
C GLN A 198 -36.98 16.83 11.27
N HIS A 199 -36.97 15.88 12.19
CA HIS A 199 -38.23 15.33 12.78
C HIS A 199 -38.95 16.35 13.65
N THR A 200 -38.24 17.19 14.38
CA THR A 200 -38.84 18.25 15.22
C THR A 200 -39.49 19.35 14.38
N THR A 201 -38.86 19.73 13.28
CA THR A 201 -39.36 20.79 12.38
C THR A 201 -40.63 20.33 11.61
N THR A 202 -40.75 19.04 11.33
CA THR A 202 -41.94 18.48 10.63
C THR A 202 -43.14 18.43 11.56
N HIS A 203 -42.97 18.26 12.87
CA HIS A 203 -44.05 18.24 13.86
C HIS A 203 -44.56 19.63 14.23
N GLU A 204 -43.78 20.70 14.04
CA GLU A 204 -44.24 22.07 14.28
C GLU A 204 -45.09 22.68 13.13
N HIS A 205 -45.11 22.07 11.98
CA HIS A 205 -45.91 22.50 10.81
C HIS A 205 -47.26 21.77 10.66
N GLU A 206 -47.61 20.87 11.56
CA GLU A 206 -48.92 20.13 11.53
C GLU A 206 -49.93 20.65 12.58
N PHE A 207 -49.75 21.87 13.15
CA PHE A 207 -50.74 22.51 14.02
C PHE A 207 -51.17 23.87 13.49
#